data_3df8c72edb7c34036f0244ef63d0eb59
#
_entry.id   3df8c72edb7c34036f0244ef63d0eb59
#
_cell.length_a   1.000
_cell.length_b   1.000
_cell.length_c   1.000
_cell.angle_alpha   90.00
_cell.angle_beta   90.00
_cell.angle_gamma   90.00
#
_symmetry.space_group_name_H-M   'P 1'
#
loop_
_entity.id
_entity.type
_entity.pdbx_description
1 polymer ?
#
loop_
_entity_poly.entity_id
_entity_poly.type
_entity_poly.pdbx_seq_one_letter_code
_entity_poly.pdbx_strand_id
1 'polypeptide(L)'
;MFSDGRLLIGKGEKEVYLEPKMANRHGLIAGATGTGKTITLKVMAESFSDMGVPVFLADIKGDLGGCVKKGAENESIAKRLDSMGISRDEFIFTGYPVRFWDVFGEGGHPVRTTVSEMGSTLLSRLLGLTDVQSGVMDIVFRVADDKGWLLIDYKDLRAMVSYVAEHSKELLNDYGNVTKQSVGAIQRSLLRLGDEGAEAFFGEPSIDISDWIQTNEKGQGYINILHCVRLYHSPLLYSTFMLWLLSELFETLPEVGDLEKPKLVFFFDEAHLLFKGAPTALVDKIEQVIKLIRSKGVGVYFITQSPSDVPDTVLAQLSNRVQHALRAYTPSEQRAVRAAAQTFRPNPAFSTETAITELATGQALVSFLDAKGVPGIVEKAMILPPQSAMGPIDDERRRAEIEADDLYGKYEDEVDNESAYEIINAEREAMLQDEITAAKEQQKKAAGGAKEKKPASGGRKKKTAAERMADQAMNTIGREIGKSISRGLLGSLKKFM
;
A
#
# COMPACT_ATOMS: atom_id res chain seq x y z
N MET A 1 25.32 13.03 -9.24
CA MET A 1 26.04 12.24 -8.21
C MET A 1 26.40 10.82 -8.70
N PHE A 2 25.96 10.46 -9.85
CA PHE A 2 26.47 9.30 -10.55
C PHE A 2 27.74 9.71 -11.33
N SER A 3 28.89 9.16 -10.97
CA SER A 3 30.20 9.49 -11.56
C SER A 3 31.04 8.23 -11.66
N ASP A 4 31.79 8.09 -12.74
CA ASP A 4 32.69 6.96 -12.99
C ASP A 4 32.02 5.58 -12.84
N GLY A 5 30.74 5.48 -13.21
CA GLY A 5 29.97 4.24 -13.12
C GLY A 5 29.56 3.84 -11.71
N ARG A 6 29.69 4.72 -10.71
CA ARG A 6 29.35 4.47 -9.29
C ARG A 6 28.52 5.61 -8.72
N LEU A 7 27.82 5.31 -7.63
CA LEU A 7 26.99 6.30 -6.93
C LEU A 7 27.78 6.88 -5.75
N LEU A 8 28.20 8.14 -5.88
CA LEU A 8 28.85 8.86 -4.79
C LEU A 8 27.79 9.32 -3.78
N ILE A 9 27.87 8.82 -2.56
CA ILE A 9 26.89 9.11 -1.49
C ILE A 9 27.43 10.11 -0.48
N GLY A 10 28.71 10.08 -0.22
CA GLY A 10 29.33 10.94 0.77
C GLY A 10 30.86 10.94 0.68
N LYS A 11 31.48 11.74 1.53
CA LYS A 11 32.94 11.84 1.61
C LYS A 11 33.38 11.95 3.07
N GLY A 12 34.31 11.13 3.44
CA GLY A 12 35.07 11.18 4.69
C GLY A 12 36.55 11.37 4.40
N GLU A 13 37.42 10.54 4.93
CA GLU A 13 38.82 10.45 4.50
C GLU A 13 38.90 10.03 3.01
N LYS A 14 37.94 9.24 2.57
CA LYS A 14 37.76 8.80 1.19
C LYS A 14 36.34 9.09 0.72
N GLU A 15 36.17 9.08 -0.57
CA GLU A 15 34.85 9.09 -1.19
C GLU A 15 34.15 7.76 -0.95
N VAL A 16 32.86 7.82 -0.62
CA VAL A 16 32.05 6.66 -0.28
C VAL A 16 31.06 6.39 -1.41
N TYR A 17 31.29 5.30 -2.09
CA TYR A 17 30.52 4.89 -3.25
C TYR A 17 29.65 3.67 -2.94
N LEU A 18 28.43 3.69 -3.47
CA LEU A 18 27.60 2.50 -3.60
C LEU A 18 27.83 1.90 -4.99
N GLU A 19 28.23 0.64 -5.03
CA GLU A 19 28.43 -0.10 -6.28
C GLU A 19 27.07 -0.45 -6.89
N PRO A 20 26.77 -0.06 -8.15
CA PRO A 20 25.48 -0.31 -8.80
C PRO A 20 25.05 -1.78 -8.77
N LYS A 21 25.97 -2.69 -9.06
CA LYS A 21 25.73 -4.13 -9.05
C LYS A 21 25.34 -4.69 -7.68
N MET A 22 25.70 -3.96 -6.60
CA MET A 22 25.41 -4.35 -5.20
C MET A 22 24.22 -3.62 -4.63
N ALA A 23 23.59 -2.71 -5.39
CA ALA A 23 22.47 -1.91 -4.89
C ALA A 23 21.18 -2.75 -4.67
N ASN A 24 21.01 -3.87 -5.38
CA ASN A 24 19.92 -4.84 -5.15
C ASN A 24 20.15 -5.79 -3.95
N ARG A 25 21.27 -5.62 -3.21
CA ARG A 25 21.56 -6.36 -1.96
C ARG A 25 20.90 -5.70 -0.75
N HIS A 26 19.93 -4.89 -0.99
CA HIS A 26 19.13 -4.17 0.01
C HIS A 26 19.97 -3.30 0.97
N GLY A 27 19.30 -2.44 1.73
CA GLY A 27 20.03 -1.57 2.64
C GLY A 27 19.19 -1.03 3.79
N LEU A 28 19.91 -0.42 4.73
CA LEU A 28 19.35 0.24 5.91
C LEU A 28 19.90 1.65 6.02
N ILE A 29 19.00 2.63 6.21
CA ILE A 29 19.34 3.99 6.60
C ILE A 29 18.72 4.23 7.97
N ALA A 30 19.55 4.25 9.02
CA ALA A 30 19.06 4.40 10.38
C ALA A 30 19.62 5.64 11.07
N GLY A 31 18.89 6.17 12.08
CA GLY A 31 19.35 7.31 12.87
C GLY A 31 18.20 8.07 13.51
N ALA A 32 18.49 8.84 14.56
CA ALA A 32 17.51 9.66 15.25
C ALA A 32 16.86 10.72 14.33
N THR A 33 15.72 11.26 14.74
CA THR A 33 15.05 12.34 14.01
C THR A 33 15.96 13.56 13.86
N GLY A 34 15.98 14.17 12.67
CA GLY A 34 16.78 15.37 12.38
C GLY A 34 18.27 15.12 12.14
N THR A 35 18.73 13.88 12.03
CA THR A 35 20.15 13.55 11.83
C THR A 35 20.59 13.53 10.37
N GLY A 36 19.64 13.49 9.42
CA GLY A 36 19.94 13.57 7.98
C GLY A 36 19.46 12.37 7.15
N LYS A 37 18.64 11.45 7.71
CA LYS A 37 18.12 10.28 6.98
C LYS A 37 17.43 10.64 5.66
N THR A 38 16.48 11.60 5.67
CA THR A 38 15.76 12.07 4.49
C THR A 38 16.70 12.63 3.42
N ILE A 39 17.77 13.31 3.83
CA ILE A 39 18.80 13.79 2.90
C ILE A 39 19.55 12.63 2.25
N THR A 40 19.95 11.63 3.03
CA THR A 40 20.59 10.42 2.49
C THR A 40 19.68 9.70 1.50
N LEU A 41 18.41 9.54 1.83
CA LEU A 41 17.41 8.96 0.94
C LEU A 41 17.35 9.75 -0.38
N LYS A 42 17.22 11.09 -0.33
CA LYS A 42 17.19 11.94 -1.53
C LYS A 42 18.45 11.78 -2.38
N VAL A 43 19.64 11.87 -1.76
CA VAL A 43 20.92 11.71 -2.46
C VAL A 43 21.01 10.36 -3.17
N MET A 44 20.55 9.30 -2.52
CA MET A 44 20.52 7.97 -3.13
C MET A 44 19.48 7.89 -4.27
N ALA A 45 18.28 8.41 -4.07
CA ALA A 45 17.22 8.43 -5.09
C ALA A 45 17.65 9.23 -6.34
N GLU A 46 18.22 10.41 -6.16
CA GLU A 46 18.78 11.24 -7.23
C GLU A 46 19.90 10.52 -7.98
N SER A 47 20.80 9.84 -7.25
CA SER A 47 21.90 9.08 -7.85
C SER A 47 21.41 7.87 -8.65
N PHE A 48 20.38 7.17 -8.17
CA PHE A 48 19.74 6.10 -8.93
C PHE A 48 19.04 6.62 -10.18
N SER A 49 18.31 7.73 -10.08
CA SER A 49 17.68 8.38 -11.21
C SER A 49 18.70 8.75 -12.30
N ASP A 50 19.81 9.39 -11.94
CA ASP A 50 20.91 9.72 -12.87
C ASP A 50 21.52 8.47 -13.54
N MET A 51 21.55 7.35 -12.82
CA MET A 51 22.01 6.06 -13.37
C MET A 51 20.98 5.41 -14.32
N GLY A 52 19.80 5.99 -14.46
CA GLY A 52 18.69 5.42 -15.23
C GLY A 52 18.06 4.22 -14.51
N VAL A 53 17.98 4.28 -13.20
CA VAL A 53 17.27 3.32 -12.35
C VAL A 53 16.10 4.04 -11.68
N PRO A 54 14.86 3.64 -11.99
CA PRO A 54 13.70 4.17 -11.30
C PRO A 54 13.73 3.85 -9.80
N VAL A 55 13.14 4.72 -9.01
CA VAL A 55 12.98 4.53 -7.58
C VAL A 55 11.52 4.70 -7.16
N PHE A 56 11.13 4.03 -6.09
CA PHE A 56 9.83 4.19 -5.46
C PHE A 56 10.03 4.60 -3.99
N LEU A 57 9.40 5.70 -3.59
CA LEU A 57 9.53 6.31 -2.27
C LEU A 57 8.18 6.37 -1.59
N ALA A 58 8.05 5.83 -0.37
CA ALA A 58 6.88 6.07 0.48
C ALA A 58 7.10 7.36 1.29
N ASP A 59 6.43 8.45 0.92
CA ASP A 59 6.54 9.76 1.54
C ASP A 59 5.47 9.96 2.61
N ILE A 60 5.80 9.60 3.86
CA ILE A 60 4.90 9.70 5.01
C ILE A 60 4.76 11.13 5.51
N LYS A 61 5.82 11.95 5.36
CA LYS A 61 5.86 13.32 5.86
C LYS A 61 5.45 14.37 4.84
N GLY A 62 5.35 13.99 3.56
CA GLY A 62 5.07 14.91 2.47
C GLY A 62 6.23 15.85 2.13
N ASP A 63 7.48 15.49 2.53
CA ASP A 63 8.65 16.38 2.39
C ASP A 63 9.60 15.99 1.24
N LEU A 64 9.27 14.97 0.45
CA LEU A 64 10.08 14.51 -0.68
C LEU A 64 9.73 15.17 -2.02
N GLY A 65 8.58 15.83 -2.12
CA GLY A 65 8.10 16.45 -3.35
C GLY A 65 9.08 17.45 -3.99
N GLY A 66 9.97 18.05 -3.19
CA GLY A 66 11.01 18.95 -3.68
C GLY A 66 11.96 18.33 -4.71
N CYS A 67 11.98 17.00 -4.89
CA CYS A 67 12.78 16.33 -5.92
C CYS A 67 12.51 16.84 -7.34
N VAL A 68 11.30 17.30 -7.62
CA VAL A 68 10.92 17.86 -8.94
C VAL A 68 11.56 19.21 -9.24
N LYS A 69 11.94 19.97 -8.20
CA LYS A 69 12.49 21.32 -8.34
C LYS A 69 14.02 21.31 -8.27
N LYS A 70 14.64 22.17 -9.08
CA LYS A 70 16.06 22.46 -8.95
C LYS A 70 16.37 23.00 -7.55
N GLY A 71 17.38 22.42 -6.91
CA GLY A 71 17.92 22.93 -5.65
C GLY A 71 18.57 24.31 -5.79
N ALA A 72 18.90 24.90 -4.66
CA ALA A 72 19.63 26.16 -4.61
C ALA A 72 20.69 26.12 -3.52
N GLU A 73 21.80 26.80 -3.76
CA GLU A 73 22.83 26.99 -2.75
C GLU A 73 22.29 27.80 -1.58
N ASN A 74 22.66 27.39 -0.38
CA ASN A 74 22.49 28.14 0.84
C ASN A 74 23.75 28.00 1.70
N GLU A 75 23.84 28.75 2.78
CA GLU A 75 25.04 28.79 3.64
C GLU A 75 25.42 27.39 4.19
N SER A 76 24.42 26.56 4.52
CA SER A 76 24.65 25.21 5.03
C SER A 76 25.20 24.27 3.96
N ILE A 77 24.65 24.34 2.74
CA ILE A 77 25.11 23.56 1.60
C ILE A 77 26.52 24.00 1.21
N ALA A 78 26.75 25.31 1.11
CA ALA A 78 28.07 25.87 0.80
C ALA A 78 29.16 25.40 1.78
N LYS A 79 28.92 25.51 3.09
CA LYS A 79 29.84 25.01 4.13
C LYS A 79 30.08 23.50 4.01
N ARG A 80 29.06 22.74 3.64
CA ARG A 80 29.17 21.30 3.45
C ARG A 80 30.04 20.94 2.26
N LEU A 81 29.81 21.54 1.10
CA LEU A 81 30.63 21.35 -0.09
C LEU A 81 32.09 21.74 0.16
N ASP A 82 32.33 22.89 0.81
CA ASP A 82 33.66 23.34 1.18
C ASP A 82 34.36 22.32 2.11
N SER A 83 33.65 21.79 3.11
CA SER A 83 34.18 20.77 4.05
C SER A 83 34.52 19.44 3.38
N MET A 84 33.88 19.13 2.28
CA MET A 84 34.11 17.94 1.47
C MET A 84 35.15 18.17 0.37
N GLY A 85 35.61 19.42 0.18
CA GLY A 85 36.50 19.80 -0.91
C GLY A 85 35.90 19.60 -2.29
N ILE A 86 34.58 19.79 -2.42
CA ILE A 86 33.85 19.74 -3.68
C ILE A 86 33.69 21.16 -4.19
N SER A 87 34.14 21.43 -5.42
CA SER A 87 33.99 22.73 -6.05
C SER A 87 32.51 23.06 -6.24
N ARG A 88 32.11 24.28 -5.88
CA ARG A 88 30.74 24.75 -6.06
C ARG A 88 30.36 24.82 -7.53
N ASP A 89 31.32 25.11 -8.42
CA ASP A 89 31.09 25.14 -9.86
C ASP A 89 30.88 23.75 -10.46
N GLU A 90 31.38 22.70 -9.78
CA GLU A 90 31.18 21.31 -10.18
C GLU A 90 29.91 20.69 -9.62
N PHE A 91 29.33 21.28 -8.55
CA PHE A 91 28.10 20.79 -7.95
C PHE A 91 26.88 21.40 -8.63
N ILE A 92 26.27 20.64 -9.52
CA ILE A 92 25.15 21.09 -10.35
C ILE A 92 23.82 20.83 -9.63
N PHE A 93 23.09 21.91 -9.31
CA PHE A 93 21.71 21.78 -8.86
C PHE A 93 20.78 21.49 -10.04
N THR A 94 19.86 20.54 -9.86
CA THR A 94 18.88 20.15 -10.88
C THR A 94 17.60 19.64 -10.23
N GLY A 95 16.49 19.56 -10.99
CA GLY A 95 15.31 18.80 -10.65
C GLY A 95 15.34 17.45 -11.35
N TYR A 96 14.58 16.50 -10.84
CA TYR A 96 14.50 15.12 -11.33
C TYR A 96 13.12 14.81 -11.90
N PRO A 97 12.99 13.81 -12.77
CA PRO A 97 11.68 13.33 -13.22
C PRO A 97 10.98 12.66 -12.05
N VAL A 98 9.82 13.19 -11.65
CA VAL A 98 9.04 12.72 -10.51
C VAL A 98 7.65 12.35 -10.99
N ARG A 99 7.12 11.21 -10.52
CA ARG A 99 5.71 10.84 -10.60
C ARG A 99 5.12 10.76 -9.20
N PHE A 100 3.96 11.35 -9.02
CA PHE A 100 3.25 11.32 -7.75
C PHE A 100 2.13 10.29 -7.78
N TRP A 101 2.05 9.48 -6.74
CA TRP A 101 1.08 8.41 -6.55
C TRP A 101 0.35 8.60 -5.23
N ASP A 102 -0.92 8.23 -5.16
CA ASP A 102 -1.72 8.32 -3.93
C ASP A 102 -2.86 7.30 -3.96
N VAL A 103 -3.00 6.48 -2.92
CA VAL A 103 -4.12 5.53 -2.80
C VAL A 103 -5.49 6.24 -2.83
N PHE A 104 -5.55 7.48 -2.34
CA PHE A 104 -6.79 8.26 -2.30
C PHE A 104 -6.97 9.22 -3.50
N GLY A 105 -5.98 9.30 -4.39
CA GLY A 105 -6.01 10.20 -5.55
C GLY A 105 -5.97 11.69 -5.22
N GLU A 106 -5.62 12.07 -3.98
CA GLU A 106 -5.60 13.49 -3.54
C GLU A 106 -4.29 14.19 -3.89
N GLY A 107 -3.18 13.46 -3.82
CA GLY A 107 -1.83 14.00 -4.00
C GLY A 107 -0.99 13.33 -5.07
N GLY A 108 -1.58 12.52 -5.93
CA GLY A 108 -0.92 11.77 -7.00
C GLY A 108 -1.91 11.01 -7.86
N HIS A 109 -1.42 10.33 -8.90
CA HIS A 109 -2.22 9.37 -9.66
C HIS A 109 -2.79 8.32 -8.70
N PRO A 110 -4.08 7.97 -8.80
CA PRO A 110 -4.68 6.95 -7.96
C PRO A 110 -3.98 5.60 -8.12
N VAL A 111 -3.71 4.93 -7.00
CA VAL A 111 -3.17 3.57 -7.01
C VAL A 111 -4.25 2.61 -6.56
N ARG A 112 -4.72 1.78 -7.47
CA ARG A 112 -5.75 0.78 -7.24
C ARG A 112 -5.27 -0.62 -7.59
N THR A 113 -5.93 -1.61 -7.01
CA THR A 113 -5.83 -3.02 -7.39
C THR A 113 -7.21 -3.65 -7.29
N THR A 114 -7.43 -4.77 -7.99
CA THR A 114 -8.68 -5.49 -7.82
C THR A 114 -8.62 -6.42 -6.61
N VAL A 115 -9.79 -6.75 -6.06
CA VAL A 115 -9.90 -7.78 -5.01
C VAL A 115 -9.38 -9.12 -5.51
N SER A 116 -9.64 -9.46 -6.78
CA SER A 116 -9.13 -10.68 -7.42
C SER A 116 -7.60 -10.74 -7.44
N GLU A 117 -6.92 -9.64 -7.80
CA GLU A 117 -5.45 -9.55 -7.81
C GLU A 117 -4.85 -9.67 -6.40
N MET A 118 -5.51 -9.11 -5.39
CA MET A 118 -5.09 -9.27 -3.99
C MET A 118 -5.18 -10.74 -3.53
N GLY A 119 -6.23 -11.43 -3.92
CA GLY A 119 -6.47 -12.84 -3.61
C GLY A 119 -6.86 -13.12 -2.16
N SER A 120 -7.49 -14.30 -1.96
CA SER A 120 -8.01 -14.73 -0.65
C SER A 120 -6.92 -14.84 0.43
N THR A 121 -5.76 -15.35 0.06
CA THR A 121 -4.65 -15.60 1.00
C THR A 121 -4.09 -14.32 1.61
N LEU A 122 -3.82 -13.30 0.78
CA LEU A 122 -3.30 -12.03 1.28
C LEU A 122 -4.34 -11.31 2.12
N LEU A 123 -5.58 -11.23 1.63
CA LEU A 123 -6.70 -10.62 2.37
C LEU A 123 -6.92 -11.30 3.73
N SER A 124 -6.93 -12.63 3.78
CA SER A 124 -7.10 -13.38 5.03
C SER A 124 -6.03 -13.05 6.06
N ARG A 125 -4.77 -12.98 5.63
CA ARG A 125 -3.64 -12.63 6.50
C ARG A 125 -3.72 -11.20 7.02
N LEU A 126 -4.06 -10.26 6.14
CA LEU A 126 -4.21 -8.84 6.48
C LEU A 126 -5.35 -8.59 7.47
N LEU A 127 -6.48 -9.24 7.24
CA LEU A 127 -7.65 -9.16 8.11
C LEU A 127 -7.47 -9.90 9.45
N GLY A 128 -6.34 -10.62 9.63
CA GLY A 128 -6.07 -11.43 10.81
C GLY A 128 -7.07 -12.55 11.01
N LEU A 129 -7.51 -13.18 9.91
CA LEU A 129 -8.48 -14.26 9.96
C LEU A 129 -7.85 -15.55 10.51
N THR A 130 -8.64 -16.31 11.29
CA THR A 130 -8.24 -17.65 11.71
C THR A 130 -8.29 -18.61 10.52
N ASP A 131 -7.67 -19.80 10.62
CA ASP A 131 -7.67 -20.81 9.56
C ASP A 131 -9.09 -21.16 9.07
N VAL A 132 -10.06 -21.26 10.01
CA VAL A 132 -11.46 -21.52 9.66
C VAL A 132 -12.09 -20.35 8.88
N GLN A 133 -11.77 -19.12 9.24
CA GLN A 133 -12.26 -17.92 8.56
C GLN A 133 -11.58 -17.73 7.19
N SER A 134 -10.29 -18.04 7.12
CA SER A 134 -9.53 -18.05 5.86
C SER A 134 -10.11 -19.07 4.88
N GLY A 135 -10.46 -20.27 5.36
CA GLY A 135 -11.16 -21.27 4.54
C GLY A 135 -12.52 -20.77 4.02
N VAL A 136 -13.26 -19.96 4.79
CA VAL A 136 -14.49 -19.32 4.29
C VAL A 136 -14.16 -18.27 3.23
N MET A 137 -13.09 -17.48 3.40
CA MET A 137 -12.64 -16.52 2.40
C MET A 137 -12.23 -17.23 1.10
N ASP A 138 -11.54 -18.36 1.19
CA ASP A 138 -11.20 -19.19 0.02
C ASP A 138 -12.45 -19.69 -0.71
N ILE A 139 -13.50 -20.07 0.02
CA ILE A 139 -14.79 -20.45 -0.57
C ILE A 139 -15.42 -19.25 -1.31
N VAL A 140 -15.35 -18.05 -0.73
CA VAL A 140 -15.88 -16.81 -1.36
C VAL A 140 -15.24 -16.58 -2.73
N PHE A 141 -13.91 -16.65 -2.81
CA PHE A 141 -13.19 -16.49 -4.07
C PHE A 141 -13.49 -17.63 -5.05
N ARG A 142 -13.47 -18.87 -4.56
CA ARG A 142 -13.73 -20.04 -5.42
C ARG A 142 -15.14 -20.01 -6.02
N VAL A 143 -16.16 -19.66 -5.25
CA VAL A 143 -17.53 -19.51 -5.76
C VAL A 143 -17.64 -18.41 -6.79
N ALA A 144 -16.93 -17.28 -6.59
CA ALA A 144 -16.88 -16.21 -7.58
C ALA A 144 -16.23 -16.69 -8.88
N ASP A 145 -15.08 -17.37 -8.80
CA ASP A 145 -14.38 -17.93 -9.96
C ASP A 145 -15.25 -18.94 -10.72
N ASP A 146 -15.86 -19.92 -10.02
CA ASP A 146 -16.69 -20.96 -10.63
C ASP A 146 -17.95 -20.40 -11.29
N LYS A 147 -18.46 -19.25 -10.81
CA LYS A 147 -19.57 -18.51 -11.41
C LYS A 147 -19.15 -17.51 -12.49
N GLY A 148 -17.84 -17.24 -12.64
CA GLY A 148 -17.32 -16.22 -13.54
C GLY A 148 -17.66 -14.80 -13.09
N TRP A 149 -17.87 -14.57 -11.80
CA TRP A 149 -18.18 -13.26 -11.23
C TRP A 149 -16.90 -12.54 -10.83
N LEU A 150 -16.69 -11.36 -11.39
CA LEU A 150 -15.49 -10.58 -11.11
C LEU A 150 -15.55 -9.98 -9.70
N LEU A 151 -14.43 -10.07 -8.98
CA LEU A 151 -14.21 -9.39 -7.70
C LEU A 151 -13.28 -8.20 -7.96
N ILE A 152 -13.85 -7.08 -8.35
CA ILE A 152 -13.12 -5.87 -8.72
C ILE A 152 -12.87 -5.02 -7.48
N ASP A 153 -13.91 -4.68 -6.78
CA ASP A 153 -13.85 -3.70 -5.71
C ASP A 153 -14.30 -4.22 -4.34
N TYR A 154 -14.27 -3.33 -3.38
CA TYR A 154 -14.64 -3.64 -2.01
C TYR A 154 -16.11 -4.03 -1.83
N LYS A 155 -17.04 -3.46 -2.65
CA LYS A 155 -18.48 -3.81 -2.60
C LYS A 155 -18.72 -5.24 -3.09
N ASP A 156 -17.96 -5.70 -4.09
CA ASP A 156 -17.99 -7.08 -4.57
C ASP A 156 -17.65 -8.09 -3.48
N LEU A 157 -16.53 -7.86 -2.81
CA LEU A 157 -16.09 -8.74 -1.73
C LEU A 157 -17.15 -8.85 -0.62
N ARG A 158 -17.74 -7.73 -0.23
CA ARG A 158 -18.81 -7.72 0.79
C ARG A 158 -20.07 -8.42 0.31
N ALA A 159 -20.46 -8.22 -0.94
CA ALA A 159 -21.62 -8.87 -1.54
C ALA A 159 -21.41 -10.39 -1.62
N MET A 160 -20.23 -10.84 -2.05
CA MET A 160 -19.89 -12.25 -2.14
C MET A 160 -19.83 -12.93 -0.77
N VAL A 161 -19.26 -12.30 0.26
CA VAL A 161 -19.29 -12.81 1.64
C VAL A 161 -20.72 -13.00 2.13
N SER A 162 -21.62 -12.08 1.80
CA SER A 162 -23.05 -12.18 2.14
C SER A 162 -23.75 -13.27 1.33
N TYR A 163 -23.46 -13.37 0.03
CA TYR A 163 -24.01 -14.38 -0.87
C TYR A 163 -23.66 -15.79 -0.40
N VAL A 164 -22.40 -16.06 -0.09
CA VAL A 164 -21.94 -17.37 0.40
C VAL A 164 -22.59 -17.72 1.74
N ALA A 165 -22.85 -16.74 2.61
CA ALA A 165 -23.57 -16.95 3.86
C ALA A 165 -25.04 -17.33 3.64
N GLU A 166 -25.72 -16.65 2.72
CA GLU A 166 -27.13 -16.90 2.37
C GLU A 166 -27.33 -18.27 1.72
N HIS A 167 -26.39 -18.69 0.85
CA HIS A 167 -26.43 -19.96 0.11
C HIS A 167 -25.63 -21.09 0.78
N SER A 168 -25.24 -20.94 2.04
CA SER A 168 -24.35 -21.87 2.75
C SER A 168 -24.84 -23.34 2.75
N LYS A 169 -26.15 -23.58 2.69
CA LYS A 169 -26.71 -24.94 2.63
C LYS A 169 -26.52 -25.58 1.26
N GLU A 170 -26.61 -24.82 0.19
CA GLU A 170 -26.46 -25.27 -1.19
C GLU A 170 -25.00 -25.54 -1.51
N LEU A 171 -24.12 -24.68 -0.97
CA LEU A 171 -22.67 -24.77 -1.16
C LEU A 171 -21.98 -25.84 -0.29
N LEU A 172 -22.70 -26.43 0.68
CA LEU A 172 -22.13 -27.33 1.67
C LEU A 172 -21.45 -28.58 1.05
N ASN A 173 -22.06 -29.16 0.01
CA ASN A 173 -21.57 -30.41 -0.60
C ASN A 173 -20.33 -30.16 -1.46
N ASP A 174 -20.22 -29.03 -2.12
CA ASP A 174 -19.17 -28.72 -3.09
C ASP A 174 -17.99 -27.99 -2.46
N TYR A 175 -18.24 -27.10 -1.47
CA TYR A 175 -17.22 -26.22 -0.90
C TYR A 175 -17.02 -26.41 0.61
N GLY A 176 -17.92 -27.11 1.30
CA GLY A 176 -17.82 -27.33 2.73
C GLY A 176 -18.66 -26.35 3.58
N ASN A 177 -18.48 -26.46 4.89
CA ASN A 177 -19.36 -25.78 5.86
C ASN A 177 -18.98 -24.30 6.07
N VAL A 178 -19.92 -23.40 5.80
CA VAL A 178 -19.81 -21.97 6.08
C VAL A 178 -20.65 -21.62 7.30
N THR A 179 -19.99 -21.23 8.40
CA THR A 179 -20.71 -20.90 9.64
C THR A 179 -21.05 -19.41 9.71
N LYS A 180 -22.22 -19.08 10.26
CA LYS A 180 -22.62 -17.68 10.51
C LYS A 180 -21.62 -16.94 11.40
N GLN A 181 -20.97 -17.62 12.32
CA GLN A 181 -19.97 -17.05 13.21
C GLN A 181 -18.72 -16.58 12.43
N SER A 182 -18.22 -17.41 11.51
CA SER A 182 -17.07 -17.09 10.67
C SER A 182 -17.40 -15.90 9.73
N VAL A 183 -18.56 -15.97 9.07
CA VAL A 183 -19.03 -14.84 8.22
C VAL A 183 -19.12 -13.54 8.99
N GLY A 184 -19.74 -13.56 10.19
CA GLY A 184 -19.85 -12.35 11.02
C GLY A 184 -18.50 -11.81 11.48
N ALA A 185 -17.49 -12.66 11.65
CA ALA A 185 -16.13 -12.23 11.95
C ALA A 185 -15.47 -11.57 10.74
N ILE A 186 -15.57 -12.18 9.56
CA ILE A 186 -15.05 -11.63 8.30
C ILE A 186 -15.70 -10.29 8.00
N GLN A 187 -17.02 -10.17 8.10
CA GLN A 187 -17.75 -8.91 7.86
C GLN A 187 -17.27 -7.79 8.80
N ARG A 188 -17.01 -8.08 10.09
CA ARG A 188 -16.45 -7.06 11.02
C ARG A 188 -15.04 -6.64 10.65
N SER A 189 -14.20 -7.56 10.18
CA SER A 189 -12.86 -7.23 9.72
C SER A 189 -12.89 -6.40 8.44
N LEU A 190 -13.79 -6.72 7.51
CA LEU A 190 -14.03 -5.93 6.31
C LEU A 190 -14.54 -4.52 6.65
N LEU A 191 -15.46 -4.36 7.60
CA LEU A 191 -15.93 -3.03 8.01
C LEU A 191 -14.77 -2.14 8.48
N ARG A 192 -13.85 -2.68 9.29
CA ARG A 192 -12.66 -1.91 9.72
C ARG A 192 -11.79 -1.50 8.54
N LEU A 193 -11.59 -2.38 7.58
CA LEU A 193 -10.80 -2.08 6.38
C LEU A 193 -11.48 -0.99 5.53
N GLY A 194 -12.83 -1.05 5.40
CA GLY A 194 -13.63 -0.02 4.74
C GLY A 194 -13.55 1.34 5.45
N ASP A 195 -13.62 1.36 6.79
CA ASP A 195 -13.47 2.58 7.60
C ASP A 195 -12.09 3.25 7.40
N GLU A 196 -11.06 2.48 7.05
CA GLU A 196 -9.73 2.98 6.73
C GLU A 196 -9.57 3.44 5.28
N GLY A 197 -10.59 3.24 4.41
CA GLY A 197 -10.60 3.73 3.04
C GLY A 197 -10.31 2.68 1.97
N ALA A 198 -10.61 1.40 2.23
CA ALA A 198 -10.44 0.32 1.26
C ALA A 198 -11.17 0.55 -0.07
N GLU A 199 -12.29 1.31 -0.05
CA GLU A 199 -13.05 1.67 -1.25
C GLU A 199 -12.23 2.50 -2.27
N ALA A 200 -11.22 3.25 -1.81
CA ALA A 200 -10.32 3.99 -2.69
C ALA A 200 -9.20 3.11 -3.26
N PHE A 201 -8.86 2.02 -2.57
CA PHE A 201 -7.77 1.14 -2.97
C PHE A 201 -8.21 0.00 -3.88
N PHE A 202 -9.41 -0.56 -3.67
CA PHE A 202 -9.92 -1.63 -4.52
C PHE A 202 -10.81 -1.07 -5.63
N GLY A 203 -10.42 -1.32 -6.88
CA GLY A 203 -11.14 -0.87 -8.07
C GLY A 203 -10.29 -0.90 -9.31
N GLU A 204 -10.88 -0.45 -10.41
CA GLU A 204 -10.21 -0.31 -11.71
C GLU A 204 -10.10 1.17 -12.12
N PRO A 205 -9.11 1.52 -12.96
CA PRO A 205 -8.06 0.64 -13.48
C PRO A 205 -7.03 0.29 -12.40
N SER A 206 -6.61 -0.97 -12.36
CA SER A 206 -5.51 -1.38 -11.50
C SER A 206 -4.17 -0.87 -12.02
N ILE A 207 -3.22 -0.65 -11.10
CA ILE A 207 -1.90 -0.13 -11.43
C ILE A 207 -1.08 -1.16 -12.23
N ASP A 208 -0.46 -0.70 -13.29
CA ASP A 208 0.55 -1.46 -14.01
C ASP A 208 1.94 -1.17 -13.42
N ILE A 209 2.55 -2.17 -12.81
CA ILE A 209 3.90 -2.06 -12.22
C ILE A 209 4.95 -1.61 -13.24
N SER A 210 4.74 -1.87 -14.53
CA SER A 210 5.66 -1.42 -15.59
C SER A 210 5.77 0.11 -15.68
N ASP A 211 4.74 0.85 -15.24
CA ASP A 211 4.77 2.31 -15.21
C ASP A 211 5.72 2.87 -14.14
N TRP A 212 6.06 2.07 -13.15
CA TRP A 212 7.06 2.46 -12.14
C TRP A 212 8.50 2.16 -12.60
N ILE A 213 8.67 1.37 -13.66
CA ILE A 213 9.99 0.93 -14.14
C ILE A 213 10.35 1.66 -15.45
N GLN A 214 10.12 2.98 -15.47
CA GLN A 214 10.33 3.79 -16.66
C GLN A 214 11.46 4.80 -16.47
N THR A 215 11.99 5.25 -17.59
CA THR A 215 12.97 6.33 -17.67
C THR A 215 12.42 7.44 -18.57
N ASN A 216 12.83 8.68 -18.31
CA ASN A 216 12.50 9.79 -19.18
C ASN A 216 13.34 9.76 -20.48
N GLU A 217 13.07 10.72 -21.38
CA GLU A 217 13.79 10.87 -22.65
C GLU A 217 15.32 11.06 -22.50
N LYS A 218 15.76 11.55 -21.34
CA LYS A 218 17.19 11.73 -21.01
C LYS A 218 17.84 10.49 -20.45
N GLY A 219 17.09 9.40 -20.31
CA GLY A 219 17.56 8.14 -19.73
C GLY A 219 17.62 8.15 -18.18
N GLN A 220 17.08 9.16 -17.50
CA GLN A 220 16.97 9.20 -16.05
C GLN A 220 15.78 8.35 -15.58
N GLY A 221 15.96 7.55 -14.52
CA GLY A 221 14.87 6.81 -13.89
C GLY A 221 13.86 7.74 -13.22
N TYR A 222 12.56 7.47 -13.36
CA TYR A 222 11.55 8.22 -12.62
C TYR A 222 11.68 8.00 -11.11
N ILE A 223 11.50 9.08 -10.34
CA ILE A 223 11.35 9.04 -8.89
C ILE A 223 9.85 8.98 -8.59
N ASN A 224 9.33 7.77 -8.37
CA ASN A 224 7.94 7.54 -8.01
C ASN A 224 7.74 7.83 -6.53
N ILE A 225 6.95 8.84 -6.19
CA ILE A 225 6.67 9.26 -4.81
C ILE A 225 5.24 8.91 -4.46
N LEU A 226 5.05 7.92 -3.57
CA LEU A 226 3.75 7.62 -2.99
C LEU A 226 3.47 8.61 -1.84
N HIS A 227 2.44 9.41 -2.00
CA HIS A 227 1.96 10.35 -0.99
C HIS A 227 1.22 9.62 0.12
N CYS A 228 1.90 9.35 1.23
CA CYS A 228 1.40 8.54 2.34
C CYS A 228 0.84 9.34 3.52
N VAL A 229 0.71 10.67 3.42
CA VAL A 229 0.31 11.51 4.56
C VAL A 229 -1.02 11.09 5.15
N ARG A 230 -2.03 10.81 4.32
CA ARG A 230 -3.32 10.28 4.76
C ARG A 230 -3.24 8.78 5.06
N LEU A 231 -2.59 8.01 4.19
CA LEU A 231 -2.48 6.56 4.31
C LEU A 231 -1.77 6.13 5.61
N TYR A 232 -0.83 6.95 6.10
CA TYR A 232 -0.17 6.73 7.39
C TYR A 232 -1.13 6.65 8.59
N HIS A 233 -2.28 7.34 8.53
CA HIS A 233 -3.32 7.31 9.56
C HIS A 233 -4.24 6.08 9.45
N SER A 234 -4.04 5.24 8.43
CA SER A 234 -4.77 4.00 8.17
C SER A 234 -3.80 2.81 8.18
N PRO A 235 -3.32 2.34 9.35
CA PRO A 235 -2.22 1.37 9.43
C PRO A 235 -2.52 0.03 8.78
N LEU A 236 -3.78 -0.43 8.84
CA LEU A 236 -4.19 -1.67 8.19
C LEU A 236 -4.13 -1.53 6.68
N LEU A 237 -4.67 -0.44 6.12
CA LEU A 237 -4.64 -0.16 4.69
C LEU A 237 -3.20 0.06 4.19
N TYR A 238 -2.37 0.79 4.96
CA TYR A 238 -0.95 0.97 4.65
C TYR A 238 -0.22 -0.38 4.56
N SER A 239 -0.42 -1.24 5.55
CA SER A 239 0.20 -2.58 5.56
C SER A 239 -0.32 -3.45 4.43
N THR A 240 -1.62 -3.33 4.10
CA THR A 240 -2.28 -4.02 2.99
C THR A 240 -1.64 -3.63 1.67
N PHE A 241 -1.56 -2.33 1.41
CA PHE A 241 -0.94 -1.78 0.22
C PHE A 241 0.52 -2.24 0.07
N MET A 242 1.32 -2.09 1.12
CA MET A 242 2.75 -2.45 1.06
C MET A 242 2.98 -3.94 0.83
N LEU A 243 2.16 -4.79 1.42
CA LEU A 243 2.26 -6.22 1.22
C LEU A 243 1.86 -6.62 -0.19
N TRP A 244 0.73 -6.07 -0.67
CA TRP A 244 0.30 -6.29 -2.04
C TRP A 244 1.39 -5.85 -3.01
N LEU A 245 1.92 -4.63 -2.86
CA LEU A 245 2.96 -4.08 -3.71
C LEU A 245 4.19 -5.00 -3.80
N LEU A 246 4.70 -5.44 -2.65
CA LEU A 246 5.87 -6.33 -2.63
C LEU A 246 5.56 -7.70 -3.24
N SER A 247 4.33 -8.19 -3.09
CA SER A 247 3.89 -9.46 -3.68
C SER A 247 3.74 -9.34 -5.19
N GLU A 248 3.09 -8.26 -5.65
CA GLU A 248 2.89 -7.99 -7.07
C GLU A 248 4.20 -7.85 -7.83
N LEU A 249 5.16 -7.11 -7.26
CA LEU A 249 6.51 -7.01 -7.81
C LEU A 249 7.20 -8.39 -7.90
N PHE A 250 6.99 -9.22 -6.88
CA PHE A 250 7.58 -10.54 -6.86
C PHE A 250 6.94 -11.47 -7.90
N GLU A 251 5.65 -11.37 -8.13
CA GLU A 251 4.91 -12.21 -9.09
C GLU A 251 5.10 -11.75 -10.53
N THR A 252 5.01 -10.45 -10.77
CA THR A 252 5.02 -9.86 -12.12
C THR A 252 6.42 -9.78 -12.74
N LEU A 253 7.44 -9.46 -11.93
CA LEU A 253 8.78 -9.29 -12.47
C LEU A 253 9.45 -10.64 -12.79
N PRO A 254 10.08 -10.76 -13.99
CA PRO A 254 10.82 -11.96 -14.33
C PRO A 254 12.13 -12.08 -13.53
N GLU A 255 12.61 -13.29 -13.35
CA GLU A 255 13.95 -13.55 -12.82
C GLU A 255 15.01 -13.06 -13.80
N VAL A 256 15.96 -12.26 -13.31
CA VAL A 256 16.96 -11.60 -14.16
C VAL A 256 18.41 -11.89 -13.76
N GLY A 257 18.59 -12.60 -12.64
CA GLY A 257 19.92 -12.91 -12.14
C GLY A 257 20.70 -11.67 -11.65
N ASP A 258 22.01 -11.73 -11.72
CA ASP A 258 22.90 -10.64 -11.31
C ASP A 258 23.06 -9.60 -12.43
N LEU A 259 22.34 -8.49 -12.34
CA LEU A 259 22.43 -7.36 -13.26
C LEU A 259 23.54 -6.39 -12.85
N GLU A 260 24.06 -5.61 -13.81
CA GLU A 260 25.03 -4.55 -13.56
C GLU A 260 24.44 -3.36 -12.75
N LYS A 261 23.13 -3.18 -12.79
CA LYS A 261 22.36 -2.22 -11.99
C LYS A 261 20.95 -2.75 -11.71
N PRO A 262 20.29 -2.32 -10.61
CA PRO A 262 18.91 -2.71 -10.34
C PRO A 262 17.95 -2.29 -11.45
N LYS A 263 16.81 -2.98 -11.56
CA LYS A 263 15.67 -2.54 -12.37
C LYS A 263 14.84 -1.47 -11.67
N LEU A 264 14.77 -1.56 -10.34
CA LEU A 264 13.97 -0.69 -9.50
C LEU A 264 14.52 -0.70 -8.08
N VAL A 265 14.45 0.43 -7.38
CA VAL A 265 14.85 0.52 -5.98
C VAL A 265 13.69 1.10 -5.15
N PHE A 266 13.32 0.40 -4.08
CA PHE A 266 12.33 0.83 -3.11
C PHE A 266 12.97 1.43 -1.87
N PHE A 267 12.39 2.53 -1.40
CA PHE A 267 12.72 3.13 -0.12
C PHE A 267 11.45 3.19 0.74
N PHE A 268 11.46 2.48 1.85
CA PHE A 268 10.39 2.48 2.84
C PHE A 268 10.79 3.36 4.02
N ASP A 269 10.27 4.60 4.04
CA ASP A 269 10.45 5.49 5.20
C ASP A 269 9.59 5.01 6.37
N GLU A 270 10.05 5.29 7.59
CA GLU A 270 9.44 4.84 8.85
C GLU A 270 9.12 3.33 8.85
N ALA A 271 10.12 2.52 8.44
CA ALA A 271 9.96 1.07 8.24
C ALA A 271 9.37 0.31 9.45
N HIS A 272 9.45 0.89 10.66
CA HIS A 272 8.83 0.31 11.84
C HIS A 272 7.32 0.08 11.70
N LEU A 273 6.64 0.82 10.82
CA LEU A 273 5.21 0.65 10.56
C LEU A 273 4.86 -0.70 9.93
N LEU A 274 5.80 -1.28 9.20
CA LEU A 274 5.62 -2.60 8.57
C LEU A 274 5.80 -3.77 9.55
N PHE A 275 6.39 -3.51 10.71
CA PHE A 275 6.77 -4.55 11.66
C PHE A 275 6.12 -4.40 13.04
N LYS A 276 5.99 -3.17 13.53
CA LYS A 276 5.49 -2.90 14.89
C LYS A 276 3.98 -3.10 14.97
N GLY A 277 3.58 -4.15 15.68
CA GLY A 277 2.15 -4.49 15.84
C GLY A 277 1.52 -5.19 14.63
N ALA A 278 2.32 -5.51 13.60
CA ALA A 278 1.88 -6.27 12.47
C ALA A 278 1.65 -7.76 12.82
N PRO A 279 0.67 -8.43 12.19
CA PRO A 279 0.51 -9.87 12.33
C PRO A 279 1.79 -10.63 11.92
N THR A 280 2.16 -11.69 12.65
CA THR A 280 3.36 -12.49 12.35
C THR A 280 3.40 -12.96 10.89
N ALA A 281 2.25 -13.39 10.36
CA ALA A 281 2.14 -13.83 8.97
C ALA A 281 2.50 -12.74 7.95
N LEU A 282 2.26 -11.47 8.26
CA LEU A 282 2.66 -10.33 7.43
C LEU A 282 4.18 -10.15 7.47
N VAL A 283 4.77 -10.19 8.66
CA VAL A 283 6.22 -10.09 8.84
C VAL A 283 6.92 -11.22 8.09
N ASP A 284 6.44 -12.46 8.23
CA ASP A 284 7.00 -13.64 7.54
C ASP A 284 6.95 -13.48 6.00
N LYS A 285 5.86 -12.92 5.48
CA LYS A 285 5.75 -12.67 4.03
C LYS A 285 6.71 -11.59 3.56
N ILE A 286 6.85 -10.50 4.32
CA ILE A 286 7.85 -9.45 4.03
C ILE A 286 9.25 -10.05 4.03
N GLU A 287 9.60 -10.86 5.03
CA GLU A 287 10.88 -11.55 5.09
C GLU A 287 11.13 -12.45 3.88
N GLN A 288 10.12 -13.21 3.46
CA GLN A 288 10.19 -14.06 2.28
C GLN A 288 10.45 -13.24 1.02
N VAL A 289 9.66 -12.18 0.82
CA VAL A 289 9.78 -11.32 -0.37
C VAL A 289 11.15 -10.65 -0.41
N ILE A 290 11.63 -10.07 0.70
CA ILE A 290 12.95 -9.42 0.75
C ILE A 290 14.09 -10.40 0.40
N LYS A 291 14.01 -11.66 0.84
CA LYS A 291 15.01 -12.68 0.48
C LYS A 291 15.04 -13.02 -1.00
N LEU A 292 13.91 -12.95 -1.67
CA LEU A 292 13.73 -13.47 -3.02
C LEU A 292 13.72 -12.37 -4.10
N ILE A 293 13.22 -11.17 -3.78
CA ILE A 293 12.99 -10.10 -4.76
C ILE A 293 14.28 -9.59 -5.42
N ARG A 294 15.42 -9.87 -4.80
CA ARG A 294 16.73 -9.60 -5.37
C ARG A 294 16.92 -10.28 -6.73
N SER A 295 16.45 -11.52 -6.88
CA SER A 295 16.57 -12.26 -8.17
C SER A 295 15.77 -11.60 -9.30
N LYS A 296 14.81 -10.74 -8.95
CA LYS A 296 14.04 -9.91 -9.88
C LYS A 296 14.71 -8.57 -10.23
N GLY A 297 15.90 -8.32 -9.67
CA GLY A 297 16.65 -7.09 -9.88
C GLY A 297 16.17 -5.91 -9.05
N VAL A 298 15.41 -6.13 -7.98
CA VAL A 298 14.86 -5.07 -7.12
C VAL A 298 15.70 -4.89 -5.86
N GLY A 299 16.09 -3.63 -5.57
CA GLY A 299 16.70 -3.22 -4.31
C GLY A 299 15.65 -2.69 -3.34
N VAL A 300 15.79 -3.03 -2.05
CA VAL A 300 14.89 -2.50 -1.00
C VAL A 300 15.72 -1.87 0.11
N TYR A 301 15.41 -0.63 0.45
CA TYR A 301 16.06 0.14 1.50
C TYR A 301 15.04 0.54 2.55
N PHE A 302 15.27 0.14 3.79
CA PHE A 302 14.46 0.58 4.92
C PHE A 302 15.07 1.79 5.58
N ILE A 303 14.22 2.77 5.89
CA ILE A 303 14.59 3.97 6.64
C ILE A 303 13.89 3.93 7.99
N THR A 304 14.64 4.01 9.09
CA THR A 304 14.07 3.91 10.44
C THR A 304 14.83 4.75 11.45
N GLN A 305 14.23 4.97 12.61
CA GLN A 305 14.87 5.71 13.71
C GLN A 305 15.90 4.86 14.45
N SER A 306 15.69 3.54 14.50
CA SER A 306 16.63 2.60 15.12
C SER A 306 16.69 1.30 14.32
N PRO A 307 17.89 0.68 14.17
CA PRO A 307 17.98 -0.66 13.59
C PRO A 307 17.11 -1.70 14.30
N SER A 308 16.88 -1.54 15.62
CA SER A 308 16.04 -2.45 16.41
C SER A 308 14.54 -2.42 16.07
N ASP A 309 14.11 -1.49 15.24
CA ASP A 309 12.73 -1.45 14.75
C ASP A 309 12.43 -2.49 13.66
N VAL A 310 13.50 -3.07 13.07
CA VAL A 310 13.43 -4.06 12.01
C VAL A 310 13.81 -5.43 12.56
N PRO A 311 13.06 -6.50 12.29
CA PRO A 311 13.37 -7.84 12.74
C PRO A 311 14.79 -8.30 12.30
N ASP A 312 15.48 -9.07 13.13
CA ASP A 312 16.83 -9.55 12.84
C ASP A 312 16.92 -10.36 11.54
N THR A 313 15.89 -11.11 11.22
CA THR A 313 15.77 -11.90 9.99
C THR A 313 15.76 -11.02 8.73
N VAL A 314 15.12 -9.85 8.78
CA VAL A 314 15.15 -8.83 7.74
C VAL A 314 16.48 -8.08 7.75
N LEU A 315 16.95 -7.63 8.93
CA LEU A 315 18.23 -6.93 9.08
C LEU A 315 19.41 -7.70 8.48
N ALA A 316 19.38 -9.03 8.57
CA ALA A 316 20.40 -9.91 7.98
C ALA A 316 20.47 -9.83 6.44
N GLN A 317 19.42 -9.35 5.77
CA GLN A 317 19.39 -9.17 4.33
C GLN A 317 19.84 -7.76 3.89
N LEU A 318 19.91 -6.79 4.83
CA LEU A 318 20.20 -5.39 4.55
C LEU A 318 21.73 -5.16 4.61
N SER A 319 22.39 -5.44 3.49
CA SER A 319 23.86 -5.46 3.46
C SER A 319 24.47 -4.06 3.30
N ASN A 320 23.78 -3.12 2.64
CA ASN A 320 24.25 -1.74 2.48
C ASN A 320 23.74 -0.88 3.63
N ARG A 321 24.65 -0.29 4.42
CA ARG A 321 24.27 0.37 5.68
C ARG A 321 24.73 1.80 5.77
N VAL A 322 23.81 2.68 6.15
CA VAL A 322 24.06 4.07 6.50
C VAL A 322 23.47 4.32 7.88
N GLN A 323 24.33 4.61 8.86
CA GLN A 323 23.94 4.88 10.24
C GLN A 323 24.25 6.32 10.61
N HIS A 324 23.21 7.13 10.74
CA HIS A 324 23.29 8.47 11.33
C HIS A 324 23.34 8.40 12.85
N ALA A 325 23.49 9.55 13.49
CA ALA A 325 23.57 9.64 14.94
C ALA A 325 22.37 8.98 15.62
N LEU A 326 22.66 8.21 16.67
CA LEU A 326 21.69 7.78 17.66
C LEU A 326 21.95 8.53 18.96
N ARG A 327 20.88 8.90 19.67
CA ARG A 327 20.97 9.45 21.03
C ARG A 327 20.73 8.31 22.01
N ALA A 328 21.49 8.25 23.09
CA ALA A 328 21.45 7.14 24.03
C ALA A 328 21.36 7.65 25.47
N TYR A 329 20.16 8.13 25.83
CA TYR A 329 19.89 8.65 27.18
C TYR A 329 19.45 7.56 28.16
N THR A 330 18.93 6.45 27.65
CA THR A 330 18.42 5.33 28.44
C THR A 330 19.27 4.06 28.25
N PRO A 331 19.25 3.12 29.22
CA PRO A 331 19.93 1.84 29.05
C PRO A 331 19.47 1.03 27.84
N SER A 332 18.21 1.19 27.42
CA SER A 332 17.66 0.56 26.23
C SER A 332 18.29 1.14 24.97
N GLU A 333 18.37 2.47 24.86
CA GLU A 333 19.01 3.16 23.74
C GLU A 333 20.51 2.88 23.64
N GLN A 334 21.21 2.79 24.80
CA GLN A 334 22.61 2.36 24.81
C GLN A 334 22.81 0.95 24.25
N ARG A 335 21.89 0.02 24.56
CA ARG A 335 21.91 -1.32 23.97
C ARG A 335 21.67 -1.27 22.46
N ALA A 336 20.75 -0.42 21.99
CA ALA A 336 20.49 -0.24 20.56
C ALA A 336 21.72 0.32 19.81
N VAL A 337 22.42 1.31 20.40
CA VAL A 337 23.68 1.84 19.82
C VAL A 337 24.74 0.75 19.74
N ARG A 338 24.90 -0.05 20.80
CA ARG A 338 25.86 -1.16 20.81
C ARG A 338 25.52 -2.22 19.77
N ALA A 339 24.24 -2.61 19.66
CA ALA A 339 23.76 -3.54 18.64
C ALA A 339 24.01 -3.01 17.23
N ALA A 340 23.70 -1.74 16.97
CA ALA A 340 23.99 -1.08 15.69
C ALA A 340 25.48 -1.11 15.35
N ALA A 341 26.35 -0.77 16.31
CA ALA A 341 27.78 -0.76 16.11
C ALA A 341 28.37 -2.14 15.76
N GLN A 342 27.82 -3.20 16.36
CA GLN A 342 28.26 -4.58 16.11
C GLN A 342 27.92 -5.11 14.72
N THR A 343 27.01 -4.43 14.00
CA THR A 343 26.63 -4.81 12.63
C THR A 343 27.60 -4.35 11.56
N PHE A 344 28.57 -3.51 11.92
CA PHE A 344 29.58 -2.99 11.01
C PHE A 344 30.90 -3.78 11.09
N ARG A 345 31.59 -3.87 9.96
CA ARG A 345 32.99 -4.28 9.97
C ARG A 345 33.81 -3.14 10.57
N PRO A 346 34.45 -3.35 11.73
CA PRO A 346 35.06 -2.26 12.49
C PRO A 346 36.21 -1.59 11.73
N ASN A 347 36.31 -0.28 11.93
CA ASN A 347 37.46 0.51 11.49
C ASN A 347 38.45 0.62 12.65
N PRO A 348 39.74 0.26 12.49
CA PRO A 348 40.72 0.34 13.56
C PRO A 348 41.02 1.79 14.00
N ALA A 349 40.69 2.80 13.23
CA ALA A 349 40.97 4.20 13.53
C ALA A 349 40.03 4.81 14.59
N PHE A 350 38.82 4.23 14.81
CA PHE A 350 37.86 4.75 15.77
C PHE A 350 36.92 3.67 16.34
N SER A 351 36.32 3.96 17.50
CA SER A 351 35.23 3.14 18.06
C SER A 351 33.93 3.42 17.35
N THR A 352 33.35 2.42 16.69
CA THR A 352 32.05 2.54 16.00
C THR A 352 30.96 2.94 16.98
N GLU A 353 30.90 2.37 18.19
CA GLU A 353 29.90 2.69 19.23
C GLU A 353 29.99 4.15 19.67
N THR A 354 31.19 4.66 19.94
CA THR A 354 31.39 6.06 20.30
C THR A 354 31.04 6.99 19.13
N ALA A 355 31.51 6.65 17.94
CA ALA A 355 31.24 7.46 16.74
C ALA A 355 29.75 7.65 16.47
N ILE A 356 28.92 6.61 16.60
CA ILE A 356 27.46 6.72 16.38
C ILE A 356 26.83 7.81 17.26
N THR A 357 27.28 7.96 18.50
CA THR A 357 26.70 8.94 19.44
C THR A 357 27.21 10.37 19.21
N GLU A 358 28.39 10.50 18.58
CA GLU A 358 29.07 11.77 18.35
C GLU A 358 28.88 12.35 16.93
N LEU A 359 28.23 11.62 16.01
CA LEU A 359 27.97 12.11 14.66
C LEU A 359 27.22 13.45 14.69
N ALA A 360 27.68 14.39 13.90
CA ALA A 360 26.98 15.64 13.62
C ALA A 360 25.84 15.43 12.60
N THR A 361 24.94 16.40 12.51
CA THR A 361 23.88 16.39 11.50
C THR A 361 24.45 16.28 10.09
N GLY A 362 23.97 15.31 9.33
CA GLY A 362 24.44 15.01 7.97
C GLY A 362 25.73 14.19 7.91
N GLN A 363 26.31 13.83 9.05
CA GLN A 363 27.33 12.78 9.10
C GLN A 363 26.68 11.40 9.28
N ALA A 364 27.34 10.38 8.74
CA ALA A 364 26.92 9.00 8.92
C ALA A 364 28.13 8.06 8.96
N LEU A 365 27.94 6.92 9.59
CA LEU A 365 28.77 5.76 9.40
C LEU A 365 28.25 4.97 8.22
N VAL A 366 29.07 4.71 7.25
CA VAL A 366 28.68 4.06 6.01
C VAL A 366 29.47 2.80 5.79
N SER A 367 28.79 1.71 5.43
CA SER A 367 29.41 0.46 5.00
C SER A 367 28.60 -0.11 3.85
N PHE A 368 29.14 -0.02 2.66
CA PHE A 368 28.56 -0.60 1.46
C PHE A 368 29.35 -1.85 1.04
N LEU A 369 28.71 -2.71 0.27
CA LEU A 369 29.37 -3.86 -0.34
C LEU A 369 30.32 -3.41 -1.42
N ASP A 370 31.51 -4.05 -1.46
CA ASP A 370 32.44 -3.92 -2.59
C ASP A 370 31.95 -4.71 -3.81
N ALA A 371 32.61 -4.57 -4.95
CA ALA A 371 32.27 -5.27 -6.19
C ALA A 371 32.25 -6.82 -6.09
N LYS A 372 32.81 -7.38 -5.02
CA LYS A 372 32.78 -8.82 -4.72
C LYS A 372 31.69 -9.21 -3.73
N GLY A 373 30.87 -8.23 -3.25
CA GLY A 373 29.83 -8.45 -2.28
C GLY A 373 30.32 -8.58 -0.83
N VAL A 374 31.54 -8.12 -0.55
CA VAL A 374 32.11 -8.12 0.81
C VAL A 374 31.79 -6.78 1.49
N PRO A 375 31.26 -6.78 2.75
CA PRO A 375 31.03 -5.54 3.48
C PRO A 375 32.32 -4.74 3.66
N GLY A 376 32.28 -3.45 3.26
CA GLY A 376 33.39 -2.52 3.45
C GLY A 376 33.67 -2.25 4.93
N ILE A 377 34.88 -1.84 5.24
CA ILE A 377 35.19 -1.28 6.55
C ILE A 377 34.35 -0.03 6.74
N VAL A 378 33.79 0.14 7.95
CA VAL A 378 32.94 1.29 8.24
C VAL A 378 33.71 2.61 8.10
N GLU A 379 33.17 3.54 7.35
CA GLU A 379 33.73 4.89 7.13
C GLU A 379 32.84 5.95 7.77
N LYS A 380 33.45 6.93 8.43
CA LYS A 380 32.74 8.12 8.90
C LYS A 380 32.74 9.15 7.77
N ALA A 381 31.57 9.43 7.21
CA ALA A 381 31.42 10.30 6.05
C ALA A 381 30.41 11.43 6.30
N MET A 382 30.65 12.59 5.68
CA MET A 382 29.66 13.60 5.44
C MET A 382 28.85 13.19 4.22
N ILE A 383 27.53 13.15 4.34
CA ILE A 383 26.63 12.84 3.22
C ILE A 383 26.55 14.06 2.29
N LEU A 384 26.54 13.84 1.00
CA LEU A 384 26.35 14.90 -0.02
C LEU A 384 25.08 15.71 0.25
N PRO A 385 25.02 16.98 -0.12
CA PRO A 385 23.75 17.67 -0.23
C PRO A 385 22.97 17.16 -1.44
N PRO A 386 21.63 17.20 -1.44
CA PRO A 386 20.84 16.85 -2.62
C PRO A 386 20.99 17.93 -3.72
N GLN A 387 20.91 17.52 -4.97
CA GLN A 387 20.91 18.45 -6.11
C GLN A 387 19.55 19.09 -6.33
N SER A 388 18.47 18.41 -5.93
CA SER A 388 17.11 18.95 -5.97
C SER A 388 16.78 19.78 -4.74
N ALA A 389 15.66 20.51 -4.79
CA ALA A 389 15.19 21.31 -3.67
C ALA A 389 14.77 20.43 -2.50
N MET A 390 15.05 20.88 -1.29
CA MET A 390 14.62 20.24 -0.04
C MET A 390 13.20 20.65 0.32
N GLY A 391 12.50 19.77 1.04
CA GLY A 391 11.18 20.03 1.59
C GLY A 391 10.02 19.75 0.61
N PRO A 392 8.80 20.11 1.01
CA PRO A 392 7.61 19.87 0.23
C PRO A 392 7.51 20.81 -0.98
N ILE A 393 6.59 20.48 -1.87
CA ILE A 393 6.06 21.41 -2.87
C ILE A 393 4.63 21.81 -2.49
N ASP A 394 4.19 22.97 -3.00
CA ASP A 394 2.80 23.39 -2.86
C ASP A 394 1.87 22.52 -3.71
N ASP A 395 0.59 22.47 -3.32
CA ASP A 395 -0.41 21.62 -3.98
C ASP A 395 -0.68 22.05 -5.42
N GLU A 396 -0.57 23.33 -5.75
CA GLU A 396 -0.72 23.86 -7.11
C GLU A 396 0.38 23.29 -8.01
N ARG A 397 1.63 23.36 -7.55
CA ARG A 397 2.75 22.78 -8.29
C ARG A 397 2.64 21.27 -8.42
N ARG A 398 2.23 20.56 -7.36
CA ARG A 398 2.03 19.12 -7.40
C ARG A 398 0.99 18.72 -8.45
N ARG A 399 -0.15 19.43 -8.48
CA ARG A 399 -1.20 19.22 -9.46
C ARG A 399 -0.70 19.46 -10.88
N ALA A 400 0.04 20.54 -11.11
CA ALA A 400 0.61 20.83 -12.42
C ALA A 400 1.58 19.73 -12.90
N GLU A 401 2.36 19.12 -12.00
CA GLU A 401 3.25 17.99 -12.34
C GLU A 401 2.44 16.73 -12.69
N ILE A 402 1.36 16.43 -11.95
CA ILE A 402 0.47 15.31 -12.23
C ILE A 402 -0.23 15.48 -13.59
N GLU A 403 -0.77 16.68 -13.87
CA GLU A 403 -1.47 16.99 -15.13
C GLU A 403 -0.52 17.01 -16.35
N ALA A 404 0.77 17.24 -16.13
CA ALA A 404 1.79 17.22 -17.18
C ALA A 404 2.42 15.83 -17.42
N ASP A 405 2.14 14.85 -16.55
CA ASP A 405 2.66 13.49 -16.70
C ASP A 405 1.99 12.77 -17.87
N ASP A 406 2.75 11.94 -18.59
CA ASP A 406 2.25 11.12 -19.70
C ASP A 406 1.26 10.02 -19.29
N LEU A 407 1.19 9.71 -17.99
CA LEU A 407 0.19 8.80 -17.42
C LEU A 407 -1.13 9.48 -17.05
N TYR A 408 -1.20 10.83 -17.13
CA TYR A 408 -2.43 11.54 -16.81
C TYR A 408 -3.59 11.11 -17.72
N GLY A 409 -4.71 10.78 -17.10
CA GLY A 409 -5.89 10.19 -17.78
C GLY A 409 -5.88 8.66 -17.88
N LYS A 410 -4.80 8.01 -17.45
CA LYS A 410 -4.77 6.53 -17.38
C LYS A 410 -5.40 5.98 -16.10
N TYR A 411 -5.22 6.67 -14.99
CA TYR A 411 -5.61 6.19 -13.66
C TYR A 411 -6.63 7.07 -12.94
N GLU A 412 -6.89 8.31 -13.40
CA GLU A 412 -7.74 9.27 -12.72
C GLU A 412 -9.21 8.84 -12.73
N ASP A 413 -9.70 8.40 -13.87
CA ASP A 413 -11.11 8.00 -14.04
C ASP A 413 -11.28 6.54 -13.57
N GLU A 414 -12.19 6.36 -12.61
CA GLU A 414 -12.59 5.04 -12.13
C GLU A 414 -13.47 4.35 -13.19
N VAL A 415 -13.16 3.08 -13.46
CA VAL A 415 -13.94 2.23 -14.36
C VAL A 415 -14.81 1.30 -13.52
N ASP A 416 -16.14 1.42 -13.65
CA ASP A 416 -17.12 0.60 -12.93
C ASP A 416 -17.68 -0.45 -13.90
N ASN A 417 -16.99 -1.58 -14.02
CA ASN A 417 -17.45 -2.72 -14.82
C ASN A 417 -18.47 -3.55 -14.07
N GLU A 418 -19.36 -4.26 -14.81
CA GLU A 418 -20.28 -5.22 -14.20
C GLU A 418 -19.51 -6.31 -13.44
N SER A 419 -19.81 -6.45 -12.18
CA SER A 419 -19.06 -7.27 -11.23
C SER A 419 -19.99 -8.13 -10.37
N ALA A 420 -19.46 -8.84 -9.39
CA ALA A 420 -20.23 -9.69 -8.49
C ALA A 420 -21.34 -8.93 -7.75
N TYR A 421 -21.12 -7.67 -7.40
CA TYR A 421 -22.11 -6.85 -6.69
C TYR A 421 -23.37 -6.60 -7.53
N GLU A 422 -23.23 -6.19 -8.78
CA GLU A 422 -24.34 -5.89 -9.69
C GLU A 422 -25.12 -7.17 -9.98
N ILE A 423 -24.42 -8.28 -10.26
CA ILE A 423 -25.05 -9.57 -10.56
C ILE A 423 -25.86 -10.07 -9.36
N ILE A 424 -25.27 -10.07 -8.16
CA ILE A 424 -25.95 -10.53 -6.93
C ILE A 424 -27.18 -9.66 -6.63
N ASN A 425 -27.08 -8.35 -6.81
CA ASN A 425 -28.22 -7.46 -6.59
C ASN A 425 -29.33 -7.67 -7.61
N ALA A 426 -28.98 -7.89 -8.89
CA ALA A 426 -29.95 -8.22 -9.92
C ALA A 426 -30.68 -9.56 -9.64
N GLU A 427 -29.94 -10.59 -9.19
CA GLU A 427 -30.53 -11.85 -8.76
C GLU A 427 -31.50 -11.67 -7.58
N ARG A 428 -31.11 -10.88 -6.57
CA ARG A 428 -31.98 -10.59 -5.42
C ARG A 428 -33.23 -9.83 -5.80
N GLU A 429 -33.10 -8.84 -6.69
CA GLU A 429 -34.26 -8.08 -7.20
C GLU A 429 -35.21 -8.98 -7.99
N ALA A 430 -34.71 -9.86 -8.85
CA ALA A 430 -35.49 -10.83 -9.58
C ALA A 430 -36.28 -11.77 -8.65
N MET A 431 -35.60 -12.36 -7.64
CA MET A 431 -36.24 -13.21 -6.64
C MET A 431 -37.35 -12.46 -5.90
N LEU A 432 -37.12 -11.22 -5.51
CA LEU A 432 -38.10 -10.40 -4.80
C LEU A 432 -39.32 -10.11 -5.68
N GLN A 433 -39.12 -9.84 -6.97
CA GLN A 433 -40.22 -9.63 -7.94
C GLN A 433 -41.04 -10.91 -8.14
N ASP A 434 -40.40 -12.05 -8.21
CA ASP A 434 -41.09 -13.35 -8.32
C ASP A 434 -41.92 -13.64 -7.05
N GLU A 435 -41.38 -13.38 -5.85
CA GLU A 435 -42.11 -13.52 -4.59
C GLU A 435 -43.35 -12.58 -4.56
N ILE A 436 -43.16 -11.31 -4.96
CA ILE A 436 -44.29 -10.35 -5.03
C ILE A 436 -45.33 -10.81 -6.01
N THR A 437 -44.92 -11.34 -7.16
CA THR A 437 -45.82 -11.83 -8.20
C THR A 437 -46.58 -13.06 -7.72
N ALA A 438 -45.91 -14.04 -7.13
CA ALA A 438 -46.50 -15.22 -6.53
C ALA A 438 -47.49 -14.88 -5.40
N ALA A 439 -47.16 -13.91 -4.54
CA ALA A 439 -48.05 -13.44 -3.48
C ALA A 439 -49.30 -12.77 -4.04
N LYS A 440 -49.18 -11.97 -5.10
CA LYS A 440 -50.31 -11.36 -5.81
C LYS A 440 -51.22 -12.38 -6.49
N GLU A 441 -50.66 -13.44 -7.08
CA GLU A 441 -51.42 -14.55 -7.66
C GLU A 441 -52.15 -15.38 -6.60
N GLN A 442 -51.50 -15.65 -5.46
CA GLN A 442 -52.18 -16.33 -4.36
C GLN A 442 -53.35 -15.52 -3.81
N GLN A 443 -53.20 -14.21 -3.69
CA GLN A 443 -54.30 -13.31 -3.30
C GLN A 443 -55.44 -13.30 -4.31
N LYS A 444 -55.15 -13.29 -5.62
CA LYS A 444 -56.18 -13.38 -6.68
C LYS A 444 -56.92 -14.72 -6.63
N LYS A 445 -56.21 -15.83 -6.41
CA LYS A 445 -56.81 -17.17 -6.26
C LYS A 445 -57.68 -17.26 -5.00
N ALA A 446 -57.24 -16.67 -3.88
CA ALA A 446 -58.04 -16.61 -2.64
C ALA A 446 -59.28 -15.73 -2.77
N ALA A 447 -59.20 -14.62 -3.51
CA ALA A 447 -60.35 -13.73 -3.80
C ALA A 447 -61.31 -14.33 -4.82
N GLY A 448 -60.82 -15.11 -5.81
CA GLY A 448 -61.66 -15.76 -6.85
C GLY A 448 -62.40 -17.02 -6.36
N GLY A 449 -62.02 -17.61 -5.23
CA GLY A 449 -62.67 -18.77 -4.59
C GLY A 449 -63.94 -18.45 -3.80
N ALA A 450 -64.24 -17.19 -3.57
CA ALA A 450 -65.46 -16.75 -2.87
C ALA A 450 -66.63 -16.59 -3.87
N LYS A 451 -67.16 -17.70 -4.33
CA LYS A 451 -68.45 -17.69 -5.06
C LYS A 451 -69.54 -17.10 -4.18
N GLU A 452 -70.23 -16.13 -4.80
CA GLU A 452 -71.42 -15.42 -4.37
C GLU A 452 -72.34 -16.18 -3.42
N LYS A 453 -72.47 -15.74 -2.19
CA LYS A 453 -73.67 -15.88 -1.41
C LYS A 453 -74.27 -14.47 -1.23
N LYS A 454 -75.54 -14.33 -1.72
CA LYS A 454 -76.33 -13.09 -1.60
C LYS A 454 -76.42 -12.58 -0.19
N PRO A 455 -76.52 -11.27 0.02
CA PRO A 455 -76.41 -10.65 1.32
C PRO A 455 -77.67 -10.82 2.18
N ALA A 456 -77.46 -11.29 3.41
CA ALA A 456 -78.40 -11.08 4.52
C ALA A 456 -77.87 -9.93 5.40
N SER A 457 -78.76 -9.05 5.75
CA SER A 457 -78.61 -7.78 6.44
C SER A 457 -77.86 -7.83 7.77
N GLY A 458 -77.04 -6.81 8.01
CA GLY A 458 -76.84 -6.21 9.33
C GLY A 458 -75.84 -6.90 10.23
N GLY A 459 -74.61 -6.42 10.29
CA GLY A 459 -73.67 -6.74 11.38
C GLY A 459 -72.23 -6.44 10.97
N ARG A 460 -71.60 -5.57 11.70
CA ARG A 460 -70.16 -5.20 11.53
C ARG A 460 -69.28 -6.44 11.75
N LYS A 461 -68.90 -7.11 10.66
CA LYS A 461 -68.07 -8.33 10.68
C LYS A 461 -66.66 -7.97 11.19
N LYS A 462 -66.21 -8.60 12.27
CA LYS A 462 -64.81 -8.59 12.70
C LYS A 462 -63.99 -9.35 11.62
N LYS A 463 -62.94 -8.70 11.13
CA LYS A 463 -61.97 -9.32 10.21
C LYS A 463 -61.50 -10.68 10.73
N THR A 464 -61.44 -11.68 9.89
CA THR A 464 -60.93 -13.03 10.18
C THR A 464 -59.42 -12.99 10.54
N ALA A 465 -58.94 -14.00 11.24
CA ALA A 465 -57.53 -14.09 11.60
C ALA A 465 -56.60 -14.10 10.34
N ALA A 466 -57.11 -14.72 9.23
CA ALA A 466 -56.41 -14.73 7.94
C ALA A 466 -56.31 -13.36 7.28
N GLU A 467 -57.40 -12.54 7.35
CA GLU A 467 -57.41 -11.17 6.80
C GLU A 467 -56.51 -10.22 7.62
N ARG A 468 -56.36 -10.44 8.93
CA ARG A 468 -55.44 -9.67 9.79
C ARG A 468 -53.96 -10.05 9.50
N MET A 469 -53.66 -11.34 9.27
CA MET A 469 -52.36 -11.78 8.85
C MET A 469 -51.97 -11.26 7.49
N ALA A 470 -52.90 -11.24 6.50
CA ALA A 470 -52.66 -10.69 5.16
C ALA A 470 -52.37 -9.18 5.24
N ASP A 471 -53.18 -8.42 6.00
CA ASP A 471 -52.98 -6.97 6.22
C ASP A 471 -51.62 -6.69 6.95
N GLN A 472 -51.22 -7.56 7.88
CA GLN A 472 -49.97 -7.41 8.58
C GLN A 472 -48.76 -7.71 7.69
N ALA A 473 -48.84 -8.75 6.84
CA ALA A 473 -47.83 -9.08 5.84
C ALA A 473 -47.69 -7.98 4.79
N MET A 474 -48.79 -7.44 4.28
CA MET A 474 -48.78 -6.31 3.31
C MET A 474 -48.19 -5.03 3.91
N ASN A 475 -48.49 -4.71 5.17
CA ASN A 475 -47.92 -3.55 5.84
C ASN A 475 -46.44 -3.71 6.13
N THR A 476 -45.95 -4.94 6.36
CA THR A 476 -44.54 -5.23 6.57
C THR A 476 -43.75 -5.14 5.26
N ILE A 477 -44.27 -5.75 4.18
CA ILE A 477 -43.71 -5.70 2.82
C ILE A 477 -43.72 -4.25 2.29
N GLY A 478 -44.82 -3.51 2.46
CA GLY A 478 -44.92 -2.11 2.07
C GLY A 478 -43.95 -1.18 2.83
N ARG A 479 -43.63 -1.49 4.11
CA ARG A 479 -42.64 -0.75 4.88
C ARG A 479 -41.20 -1.07 4.45
N GLU A 480 -40.93 -2.30 4.09
CA GLU A 480 -39.58 -2.71 3.62
C GLU A 480 -39.30 -2.17 2.20
N ILE A 481 -40.27 -2.25 1.30
CA ILE A 481 -40.20 -1.65 -0.05
C ILE A 481 -40.05 -0.13 0.07
N GLY A 482 -40.81 0.53 0.92
CA GLY A 482 -40.71 1.97 1.14
C GLY A 482 -39.35 2.41 1.70
N LYS A 483 -38.72 1.60 2.54
CA LYS A 483 -37.35 1.85 3.03
C LYS A 483 -36.29 1.60 1.97
N SER A 484 -36.46 0.61 1.12
CA SER A 484 -35.52 0.28 0.03
C SER A 484 -35.56 1.35 -1.05
N ILE A 485 -36.76 1.78 -1.48
CA ILE A 485 -36.95 2.85 -2.46
C ILE A 485 -36.46 4.20 -1.91
N SER A 486 -36.68 4.51 -0.63
CA SER A 486 -36.19 5.76 -0.04
C SER A 486 -34.65 5.79 0.12
N ARG A 487 -34.00 4.65 0.30
CA ARG A 487 -32.53 4.57 0.34
C ARG A 487 -31.91 4.63 -1.05
N GLY A 488 -32.50 4.00 -2.05
CA GLY A 488 -32.04 4.06 -3.45
C GLY A 488 -32.20 5.45 -4.07
N LEU A 489 -33.36 6.13 -3.82
CA LEU A 489 -33.62 7.47 -4.35
C LEU A 489 -32.83 8.59 -3.63
N LEU A 490 -32.54 8.44 -2.32
CA LEU A 490 -31.74 9.42 -1.58
C LEU A 490 -30.22 9.26 -1.84
N GLY A 491 -29.76 8.07 -2.26
CA GLY A 491 -28.39 7.83 -2.68
C GLY A 491 -28.05 8.51 -4.01
N SER A 492 -28.99 8.48 -4.97
CA SER A 492 -28.79 9.07 -6.29
C SER A 492 -28.97 10.61 -6.32
N LEU A 493 -29.75 11.18 -5.38
CA LEU A 493 -29.95 12.65 -5.30
C LEU A 493 -28.79 13.39 -4.60
N LYS A 494 -27.97 12.68 -3.81
CA LYS A 494 -26.77 13.28 -3.20
C LYS A 494 -25.57 13.38 -4.15
N LYS A 495 -25.66 12.77 -5.35
CA LYS A 495 -24.62 12.87 -6.40
C LYS A 495 -24.84 14.05 -7.34
N PHE A 496 -25.94 14.81 -7.18
CA PHE A 496 -26.33 15.95 -8.05
C PHE A 496 -26.51 17.27 -7.28
N MET A 497 -26.09 17.36 -6.05
CA MET A 497 -25.90 18.59 -5.28
C MET A 497 -24.47 18.65 -4.71
#